data_3bfef42bc8a678afa263524a348f0785
#
_entry.id   3bfef42bc8a678afa263524a348f0785
#
_cell.length_a   1.000
_cell.length_b   1.000
_cell.length_c   1.000
_cell.angle_alpha   90.00
_cell.angle_beta   90.00
_cell.angle_gamma   90.00
#
_symmetry.space_group_name_H-M   'P 1'
#
loop_
_entity.id
_entity.type
_entity.pdbx_description
1 polymer ?
#
loop_
_entity_poly.entity_id
_entity_poly.type
_entity_poly.pdbx_seq_one_letter_code
_entity_poly.pdbx_strand_id
1 'polypeptide(L)'
;TEASPWPDQNAAQDPSRALAPVAGTVAQVLVQPGDTVAEGQQLLSIEAMKMEMWLTAQAAGTVKAVHAKVGDQVQAKALLIDIELTKEG
;
A
#
# COMPACT_ATOMS: atom_id res chain seq x y z
N THR A 1 -1.75 23.78 -1.04
CA THR A 1 -2.13 23.49 -1.61
C THR A 1 -3.29 23.62 -1.84
N GLU A 2 -3.69 23.98 -2.48
CA GLU A 2 -4.69 24.17 -2.74
C GLU A 2 -5.42 23.20 -2.99
N ALA A 3 -6.28 23.22 -2.71
CA ALA A 3 -7.08 22.27 -2.89
C ALA A 3 -7.43 22.01 -4.22
N SER A 4 -7.41 20.84 -4.61
CA SER A 4 -7.74 20.54 -5.89
C SER A 4 -9.18 20.51 -6.03
N PRO A 5 -9.70 20.99 -7.05
CA PRO A 5 -11.12 21.01 -7.24
C PRO A 5 -11.72 19.64 -7.44
N TRP A 6 -10.95 18.66 -7.83
CA TRP A 6 -11.51 17.37 -7.95
C TRP A 6 -10.96 16.52 -6.92
N PRO A 7 -11.51 16.37 -5.88
CA PRO A 7 -10.98 15.70 -4.79
C PRO A 7 -10.97 14.26 -4.87
N ASP A 8 -11.78 13.69 -5.62
CA ASP A 8 -11.90 12.40 -5.47
C ASP A 8 -10.86 11.51 -5.88
N GLN A 9 -10.17 11.80 -6.90
CA GLN A 9 -9.22 10.97 -7.31
C GLN A 9 -8.15 10.79 -6.39
N ASN A 10 -7.71 11.79 -5.74
CA ASN A 10 -6.61 11.69 -4.87
C ASN A 10 -7.02 11.12 -3.55
N ALA A 11 -8.22 11.28 -3.18
CA ALA A 11 -8.63 10.77 -1.91
C ALA A 11 -8.56 9.27 -1.93
N ALA A 12 -8.75 8.65 -3.06
CA ALA A 12 -8.73 7.25 -3.11
C ALA A 12 -7.35 6.67 -3.10
N GLN A 13 -6.33 7.48 -3.34
CA GLN A 13 -5.01 6.97 -3.38
C GLN A 13 -4.17 7.61 -2.36
N ASP A 14 -4.49 7.44 -1.13
CA ASP A 14 -3.73 8.01 -0.05
C ASP A 14 -2.38 7.35 0.04
N PRO A 15 -1.30 8.07 -0.10
CA PRO A 15 0.02 7.45 -0.08
C PRO A 15 0.38 6.87 1.28
N SER A 16 -0.34 7.24 2.33
CA SER A 16 -0.05 6.66 3.62
C SER A 16 -0.72 5.31 3.77
N ARG A 17 -1.46 4.86 2.79
CA ARG A 17 -2.12 3.59 2.90
C ARG A 17 -1.92 2.79 1.64
N ALA A 18 -1.49 1.57 1.76
CA ALA A 18 -1.35 0.70 0.63
C ALA A 18 -2.60 -0.16 0.55
N LEU A 19 -3.39 0.04 -0.46
CA LEU A 19 -4.63 -0.67 -0.62
C LEU A 19 -4.50 -1.71 -1.72
N ALA A 20 -5.26 -2.75 -1.61
CA ALA A 20 -5.22 -3.80 -2.61
C ALA A 20 -5.82 -3.30 -3.91
N PRO A 21 -5.15 -3.50 -5.03
CA PRO A 21 -5.70 -3.05 -6.31
C PRO A 21 -6.83 -3.94 -6.77
N VAL A 22 -6.84 -5.19 -6.37
CA VAL A 22 -7.89 -6.12 -6.75
C VAL A 22 -8.03 -7.13 -5.64
N ALA A 23 -9.09 -7.88 -5.64
CA ALA A 23 -9.25 -8.96 -4.69
C ALA A 23 -8.30 -10.09 -5.07
N GLY A 24 -7.64 -10.66 -4.11
CA GLY A 24 -6.71 -11.75 -4.37
C GLY A 24 -6.11 -12.27 -3.09
N THR A 25 -5.03 -12.98 -3.21
CA THR A 25 -4.36 -13.58 -2.06
C THR A 25 -2.95 -13.01 -1.95
N VAL A 26 -2.56 -12.66 -0.76
CA VAL A 26 -1.23 -12.11 -0.55
C VAL A 26 -0.20 -13.22 -0.79
N ALA A 27 0.67 -13.01 -1.76
CA ALA A 27 1.66 -14.00 -2.11
C ALA A 27 2.98 -13.76 -1.40
N GLN A 28 3.38 -12.51 -1.25
CA GLN A 28 4.62 -12.21 -0.57
C GLN A 28 4.51 -10.90 0.15
N VAL A 29 5.18 -10.77 1.28
CA VAL A 29 5.23 -9.52 2.01
C VAL A 29 6.69 -9.21 2.27
N LEU A 30 7.16 -8.08 1.79
CA LEU A 30 8.57 -7.74 1.87
C LEU A 30 8.90 -6.77 2.98
N VAL A 31 7.90 -6.20 3.64
CA VAL A 31 8.15 -5.22 4.69
C VAL A 31 7.44 -5.63 5.96
N GLN A 32 7.83 -5.03 7.06
CA GLN A 32 7.20 -5.31 8.33
C GLN A 32 7.02 -4.02 9.08
N PRO A 33 6.24 -4.00 10.13
CA PRO A 33 6.05 -2.77 10.90
C PRO A 33 7.40 -2.27 11.41
N GLY A 34 7.63 -1.01 11.23
CA GLY A 34 8.89 -0.40 11.61
C GLY A 34 9.87 -0.23 10.48
N ASP A 35 9.61 -0.85 9.35
CA ASP A 35 10.54 -0.72 8.22
C ASP A 35 10.38 0.62 7.56
N THR A 36 11.46 1.13 7.05
CA THR A 36 11.42 2.37 6.28
C THR A 36 11.33 2.02 4.80
N VAL A 37 10.48 2.67 4.08
CA VAL A 37 10.29 2.41 2.66
C VAL A 37 10.48 3.69 1.87
N ALA A 38 10.88 3.53 0.64
CA ALA A 38 11.06 4.66 -0.27
C ALA A 38 9.95 4.62 -1.31
N GLU A 39 9.73 5.74 -1.96
CA GLU A 39 8.73 5.80 -2.99
C GLU A 39 9.09 4.81 -4.08
N GLY A 40 8.13 4.03 -4.51
CA GLY A 40 8.37 3.01 -5.53
C GLY A 40 8.90 1.69 -5.00
N GLN A 41 9.15 1.60 -3.70
CA GLN A 41 9.68 0.36 -3.17
C GLN A 41 8.57 -0.68 -3.09
N GLN A 42 8.88 -1.91 -3.46
CA GLN A 42 7.87 -2.96 -3.42
C GLN A 42 7.54 -3.32 -2.00
N LEU A 43 6.28 -3.42 -1.69
CA LEU A 43 5.81 -3.72 -0.36
C LEU A 43 5.35 -5.15 -0.22
N LEU A 44 4.44 -5.55 -1.07
CA LEU A 44 3.97 -6.93 -1.04
C LEU A 44 3.39 -7.27 -2.40
N SER A 45 3.11 -8.51 -2.62
CA SER A 45 2.49 -8.92 -3.87
C SER A 45 1.20 -9.65 -3.61
N ILE A 46 0.28 -9.53 -4.54
CA ILE A 46 -1.01 -10.18 -4.48
C ILE A 46 -1.17 -11.01 -5.72
N GLU A 47 -1.64 -12.23 -5.54
CA GLU A 47 -1.89 -13.08 -6.67
C GLU A 47 -3.38 -13.07 -6.94
N ALA A 48 -3.78 -12.71 -8.12
CA ALA A 48 -5.17 -12.67 -8.51
C ALA A 48 -5.28 -13.04 -9.96
N MET A 49 -6.24 -13.87 -10.29
CA MET A 49 -6.48 -14.24 -11.67
C MET A 49 -5.24 -14.75 -12.36
N LYS A 50 -4.48 -15.55 -11.65
CA LYS A 50 -3.26 -16.15 -12.16
C LYS A 50 -2.19 -15.14 -12.49
N MET A 51 -2.29 -13.95 -11.92
CA MET A 51 -1.27 -12.93 -12.12
C MET A 51 -0.79 -12.46 -10.77
N GLU A 52 0.46 -12.07 -10.69
CA GLU A 52 1.01 -11.55 -9.46
C GLU A 52 1.20 -10.06 -9.63
N MET A 53 0.63 -9.27 -8.73
CA MET A 53 0.77 -7.84 -8.82
C MET A 53 1.49 -7.33 -7.60
N TRP A 54 2.41 -6.42 -7.81
CA TRP A 54 3.18 -5.86 -6.72
C TRP A 54 2.63 -4.51 -6.31
N LEU A 55 2.48 -4.32 -5.00
CA LEU A 55 2.12 -3.03 -4.47
C LEU A 55 3.40 -2.31 -4.12
N THR A 56 3.47 -1.05 -4.46
CA THR A 56 4.65 -0.26 -4.16
C THR A 56 4.25 0.92 -3.32
N ALA A 57 5.22 1.46 -2.59
CA ALA A 57 4.95 2.62 -1.76
C ALA A 57 4.74 3.83 -2.65
N GLN A 58 3.76 4.65 -2.31
CA GLN A 58 3.48 5.84 -3.10
C GLN A 58 4.35 6.99 -2.65
N ALA A 59 4.94 6.91 -1.48
CA ALA A 59 5.82 7.95 -0.99
C ALA A 59 6.70 7.35 0.09
N ALA A 60 7.81 8.01 0.36
CA ALA A 60 8.74 7.53 1.37
C ALA A 60 8.11 7.66 2.75
N GLY A 61 8.37 6.74 3.61
CA GLY A 61 7.85 6.77 4.97
C GLY A 61 8.22 5.53 5.74
N THR A 62 7.57 5.33 6.86
CA THR A 62 7.85 4.19 7.72
C THR A 62 6.57 3.37 7.85
N VAL A 63 6.71 2.06 7.76
CA VAL A 63 5.56 1.18 7.86
C VAL A 63 5.06 1.20 9.30
N LYS A 64 3.82 1.61 9.50
CA LYS A 64 3.24 1.64 10.82
C LYS A 64 2.63 0.31 11.17
N ALA A 65 1.98 -0.31 10.26
CA ALA A 65 1.33 -1.58 10.52
C ALA A 65 1.14 -2.34 9.21
N VAL A 66 1.20 -3.65 9.29
CA VAL A 66 0.94 -4.49 8.14
C VAL A 66 -0.28 -5.32 8.50
N HIS A 67 -1.35 -5.14 7.75
CA HIS A 67 -2.62 -5.78 8.05
C HIS A 67 -2.84 -7.06 7.26
N ALA A 68 -1.88 -7.44 6.44
CA ALA A 68 -2.00 -8.64 5.65
C ALA A 68 -0.75 -9.46 5.76
N LYS A 69 -0.83 -10.75 5.55
CA LYS A 69 0.34 -11.58 5.57
C LYS A 69 0.22 -12.60 4.49
N VAL A 70 1.29 -13.30 4.22
CA VAL A 70 1.32 -14.29 3.16
C VAL A 70 0.21 -15.29 3.40
N GLY A 71 -0.57 -15.51 2.39
CA GLY A 71 -1.68 -16.44 2.46
C GLY A 71 -3.02 -15.81 2.78
N ASP A 72 -3.04 -14.52 3.16
CA ASP A 72 -4.29 -13.89 3.47
C ASP A 72 -5.07 -13.55 2.22
N GLN A 73 -6.38 -13.67 2.30
CA GLN A 73 -7.20 -13.24 1.21
C GLN A 73 -7.65 -11.83 1.46
N VAL A 74 -7.56 -10.97 0.47
CA VAL A 74 -7.90 -9.57 0.61
C VAL A 74 -8.86 -9.18 -0.51
N GLN A 75 -9.60 -8.11 -0.28
CA GLN A 75 -10.53 -7.63 -1.28
C GLN A 75 -10.00 -6.36 -1.89
N ALA A 76 -10.56 -5.98 -3.00
CA ALA A 76 -10.14 -4.75 -3.66
C ALA A 76 -10.30 -3.58 -2.70
N LYS A 77 -9.35 -2.71 -2.67
CA LYS A 77 -9.34 -1.53 -1.82
C LYS A 77 -9.21 -1.85 -0.33
N ALA A 78 -8.86 -3.07 0.01
CA ALA A 78 -8.63 -3.41 1.41
C ALA A 78 -7.34 -2.78 1.87
N LEU A 79 -7.31 -2.26 3.08
CA LEU A 79 -6.10 -1.67 3.62
C LEU A 79 -5.14 -2.77 3.95
N LEU A 80 -3.98 -2.76 3.35
CA LEU A 80 -2.98 -3.79 3.56
C LEU A 80 -1.83 -3.31 4.41
N ILE A 81 -1.34 -2.11 4.16
CA ILE A 81 -0.20 -1.59 4.89
C ILE A 81 -0.48 -0.14 5.21
N ASP A 82 -0.17 0.24 6.45
CA ASP A 82 -0.35 1.61 6.89
C ASP A 82 1.04 2.22 7.02
N ILE A 83 1.30 3.30 6.34
CA ILE A 83 2.61 3.91 6.29
C ILE A 83 2.52 5.31 6.86
N GLU A 84 3.49 5.64 7.71
CA GLU A 84 3.56 7.00 8.24
C GLU A 84 4.49 7.77 7.32
N LEU A 85 3.99 8.77 6.63
CA LEU A 85 4.78 9.48 5.66
C LEU A 85 5.83 10.32 6.36
N THR A 86 7.00 10.41 5.74
CA THR A 86 8.07 11.23 6.28
C THR A 86 7.74 12.67 6.01
N LYS A 87 7.76 13.53 7.06
CA LYS A 87 7.49 14.86 6.85
C LYS A 87 8.69 15.56 6.77
N GLU A 88 8.88 16.40 5.87
CA GLU A 88 10.04 17.02 5.76
C GLU A 88 10.02 18.15 6.37
N GLY A 89 10.13 18.50 7.07
CA GLY A 89 10.32 19.72 7.71
C GLY A 89 9.59 20.81 7.54
#